data_066200d842293a7cc0f32479e6daea93
#
_entry.id   066200d842293a7cc0f32479e6daea93
#
_cell.length_a   1.000
_cell.length_b   1.000
_cell.length_c   1.000
_cell.angle_alpha   90.00
_cell.angle_beta   90.00
_cell.angle_gamma   90.00
#
_symmetry.space_group_name_H-M   'P 1'
#
loop_
_entity.id
_entity.type
_entity.pdbx_description
1 polymer ?
#
loop_
_entity_poly.entity_id
_entity_poly.type
_entity_poly.pdbx_seq_one_letter_code
_entity_poly.pdbx_strand_id
1 'polypeptide(L)'
;MKDILAGRVKKVREMLRGEGLSGAVFSSKANVTWLTGFRGDDSWALLTMRKLYLLTDTRYTEQAGKETAGCEIYLRPNTMVNTVVDLLAKNKSVKAAAVESNFPYGNAIEISDKSGVRFTPCDKVFEQPRAIKDDYEISCIKKAASISNKALAGALEALAPGMMETEFTALLEYEMMMLGAHRAFETIACFGAGGSEPHHIPGKRKLRRNDCILVDFGAAWEGYCSDITRSFAVGSASKKYCDAYEAVKNAQKAAIDVVEPGASMADVDAASRAVIKASGFEVYGHGTGHSFGLEIHEAPYFSAKAKDFLEPGQVLTIEPGIYIPGEFGIRIEDDILVTESGCRILTRSAKSPELEIVEL
;
A
#
# COMPACT_ATOMS: atom_id res chain seq x y z
N MET A 1 -2.13 -6.04 -21.11
CA MET A 1 -2.38 -4.67 -20.59
C MET A 1 -3.66 -4.07 -21.15
N LYS A 2 -3.87 -3.94 -22.46
CA LYS A 2 -5.06 -3.29 -23.06
C LYS A 2 -6.39 -3.86 -22.56
N ASP A 3 -6.55 -5.18 -22.51
CA ASP A 3 -7.78 -5.82 -22.06
C ASP A 3 -8.02 -5.65 -20.56
N ILE A 4 -6.96 -5.63 -19.76
CA ILE A 4 -7.01 -5.36 -18.32
C ILE A 4 -7.55 -3.95 -18.07
N LEU A 5 -6.96 -2.94 -18.72
CA LEU A 5 -7.41 -1.55 -18.57
C LEU A 5 -8.85 -1.35 -19.08
N ALA A 6 -9.25 -2.04 -20.15
CA ALA A 6 -10.62 -2.03 -20.62
C ALA A 6 -11.59 -2.63 -19.58
N GLY A 7 -11.20 -3.70 -18.91
CA GLY A 7 -11.96 -4.31 -17.80
C GLY A 7 -12.12 -3.35 -16.63
N ARG A 8 -11.05 -2.66 -16.23
CA ARG A 8 -11.06 -1.65 -15.16
C ARG A 8 -12.02 -0.48 -15.49
N VAL A 9 -11.92 0.05 -16.70
CA VAL A 9 -12.82 1.11 -17.19
C VAL A 9 -14.29 0.66 -17.17
N LYS A 10 -14.56 -0.58 -17.58
CA LYS A 10 -15.93 -1.15 -17.54
C LYS A 10 -16.44 -1.19 -16.10
N LYS A 11 -15.65 -1.70 -15.17
CA LYS A 11 -15.98 -1.81 -13.75
C LYS A 11 -16.34 -0.44 -13.14
N VAL A 12 -15.51 0.60 -13.38
CA VAL A 12 -15.79 1.96 -12.91
C VAL A 12 -17.08 2.52 -13.53
N ARG A 13 -17.33 2.29 -14.82
CA ARG A 13 -18.57 2.74 -15.45
C ARG A 13 -19.83 2.07 -14.90
N GLU A 14 -19.72 0.83 -14.49
CA GLU A 14 -20.82 0.10 -13.81
C GLU A 14 -21.10 0.74 -12.45
N MET A 15 -20.08 1.05 -11.68
CA MET A 15 -20.23 1.73 -10.39
C MET A 15 -20.82 3.13 -10.54
N LEU A 16 -20.34 3.92 -11.51
CA LEU A 16 -20.91 5.25 -11.80
C LEU A 16 -22.41 5.17 -12.11
N ARG A 17 -22.84 4.16 -12.87
CA ARG A 17 -24.29 3.95 -13.13
C ARG A 17 -25.05 3.65 -11.85
N GLY A 18 -24.50 2.80 -10.99
CA GLY A 18 -25.10 2.47 -9.69
C GLY A 18 -25.29 3.69 -8.79
N GLU A 19 -24.36 4.64 -8.85
CA GLU A 19 -24.42 5.90 -8.10
C GLU A 19 -25.18 7.03 -8.84
N GLY A 20 -25.77 6.78 -10.01
CA GLY A 20 -26.48 7.78 -10.79
C GLY A 20 -25.57 8.86 -11.40
N LEU A 21 -24.28 8.56 -11.55
CA LEU A 21 -23.27 9.47 -12.09
C LEU A 21 -22.97 9.16 -13.56
N SER A 22 -22.59 10.17 -14.32
CA SER A 22 -22.34 10.07 -15.76
C SER A 22 -20.87 10.29 -16.15
N GLY A 23 -20.00 10.51 -15.18
CA GLY A 23 -18.56 10.65 -15.35
C GLY A 23 -17.80 10.66 -14.03
N ALA A 24 -16.48 10.68 -14.11
CA ALA A 24 -15.58 10.85 -12.98
C ALA A 24 -14.30 11.59 -13.40
N VAL A 25 -13.76 12.40 -12.50
CA VAL A 25 -12.42 12.99 -12.63
C VAL A 25 -11.50 12.33 -11.61
N PHE A 26 -10.42 11.75 -12.10
CA PHE A 26 -9.37 11.10 -11.33
C PHE A 26 -8.18 12.04 -11.25
N SER A 27 -7.71 12.35 -10.07
CA SER A 27 -6.62 13.29 -9.84
C SER A 27 -5.44 12.68 -9.09
N SER A 28 -5.66 11.64 -8.27
CA SER A 28 -4.56 10.94 -7.61
C SER A 28 -3.75 10.14 -8.63
N LYS A 29 -2.43 10.14 -8.45
CA LYS A 29 -1.49 9.39 -9.31
C LYS A 29 -1.88 7.91 -9.38
N ALA A 30 -2.22 7.31 -8.25
CA ALA A 30 -2.59 5.90 -8.17
C ALA A 30 -3.83 5.60 -9.01
N ASN A 31 -4.90 6.41 -8.89
CA ASN A 31 -6.12 6.19 -9.64
C ASN A 31 -5.95 6.45 -11.15
N VAL A 32 -5.18 7.47 -11.53
CA VAL A 32 -4.84 7.73 -12.94
C VAL A 32 -4.04 6.56 -13.51
N THR A 33 -3.00 6.10 -12.79
CA THR A 33 -2.17 4.95 -13.19
C THR A 33 -3.02 3.69 -13.34
N TRP A 34 -3.85 3.39 -12.35
CA TRP A 34 -4.69 2.20 -12.36
C TRP A 34 -5.64 2.15 -13.56
N LEU A 35 -6.21 3.30 -13.90
CA LEU A 35 -7.22 3.39 -14.96
C LEU A 35 -6.62 3.47 -16.36
N THR A 36 -5.45 4.12 -16.53
CA THR A 36 -4.88 4.45 -17.84
C THR A 36 -3.59 3.71 -18.16
N GLY A 37 -2.90 3.19 -17.15
CA GLY A 37 -1.53 2.65 -17.24
C GLY A 37 -0.43 3.71 -17.14
N PHE A 38 -0.77 5.00 -17.16
CA PHE A 38 0.20 6.10 -17.11
C PHE A 38 0.79 6.29 -15.71
N ARG A 39 2.12 6.29 -15.59
CA ARG A 39 2.87 6.38 -14.32
C ARG A 39 3.54 7.73 -14.10
N GLY A 40 3.42 8.64 -15.04
CA GLY A 40 3.95 10.00 -14.90
C GLY A 40 3.18 10.83 -13.88
N ASP A 41 3.79 11.93 -13.48
CA ASP A 41 3.15 12.94 -12.61
C ASP A 41 2.33 13.95 -13.43
N ASP A 42 1.79 14.98 -12.77
CA ASP A 42 1.03 16.06 -13.40
C ASP A 42 -0.03 15.59 -14.40
N SER A 43 -0.83 14.63 -14.01
CA SER A 43 -1.87 14.06 -14.86
C SER A 43 -3.19 13.89 -14.12
N TRP A 44 -4.29 14.11 -14.86
CA TRP A 44 -5.63 13.73 -14.44
C TRP A 44 -6.25 12.80 -15.48
N ALA A 45 -7.30 12.09 -15.10
CA ALA A 45 -8.12 11.37 -16.07
C ALA A 45 -9.58 11.80 -15.97
N LEU A 46 -10.23 11.99 -17.11
CA LEU A 46 -11.66 12.20 -17.21
C LEU A 46 -12.31 10.97 -17.85
N LEU A 47 -13.11 10.27 -17.08
CA LEU A 47 -13.91 9.16 -17.55
C LEU A 47 -15.35 9.62 -17.80
N THR A 48 -15.88 9.34 -18.99
CA THR A 48 -17.29 9.47 -19.34
C THR A 48 -17.88 8.08 -19.61
N MET A 49 -19.19 7.98 -19.83
CA MET A 49 -19.80 6.71 -20.22
C MET A 49 -19.29 6.17 -21.57
N ARG A 50 -18.65 6.99 -22.39
CA ARG A 50 -18.18 6.61 -23.74
C ARG A 50 -16.67 6.66 -23.90
N LYS A 51 -16.00 7.63 -23.28
CA LYS A 51 -14.57 7.92 -23.49
C LYS A 51 -13.82 7.98 -22.18
N LEU A 52 -12.55 7.69 -22.26
CA LEU A 52 -11.56 7.94 -21.24
C LEU A 52 -10.50 8.87 -21.83
N TYR A 53 -10.20 9.94 -21.13
CA TYR A 53 -9.15 10.89 -21.47
C TYR A 53 -8.06 10.86 -20.40
N LEU A 54 -6.80 10.79 -20.83
CA LEU A 54 -5.64 11.12 -19.99
C LEU A 54 -5.29 12.59 -20.28
N LEU A 55 -5.34 13.43 -19.26
CA LEU A 55 -4.94 14.83 -19.33
C LEU A 55 -3.53 14.96 -18.76
N THR A 56 -2.59 15.43 -19.56
CA THR A 56 -1.21 15.69 -19.16
C THR A 56 -0.63 16.85 -19.98
N ASP A 57 0.67 17.05 -19.96
CA ASP A 57 1.31 18.11 -20.75
C ASP A 57 2.43 17.58 -21.67
N THR A 58 3.07 18.50 -22.37
CA THR A 58 4.07 18.18 -23.39
C THR A 58 5.32 17.47 -22.87
N ARG A 59 5.64 17.56 -21.57
CA ARG A 59 6.75 16.86 -20.91
C ARG A 59 6.57 15.34 -20.96
N TYR A 60 5.32 14.89 -21.00
CA TYR A 60 4.93 13.48 -20.90
C TYR A 60 4.42 12.87 -22.22
N THR A 61 4.49 13.58 -23.34
CA THR A 61 3.91 13.12 -24.63
C THR A 61 4.43 11.74 -25.03
N GLU A 62 5.74 11.52 -24.95
CA GLU A 62 6.37 10.24 -25.34
C GLU A 62 6.04 9.13 -24.34
N GLN A 63 6.12 9.42 -23.03
CA GLN A 63 5.81 8.46 -21.98
C GLN A 63 4.35 8.02 -22.03
N ALA A 64 3.42 8.97 -22.14
CA ALA A 64 2.00 8.68 -22.25
C ALA A 64 1.69 7.80 -23.47
N GLY A 65 2.34 8.09 -24.61
CA GLY A 65 2.18 7.26 -25.82
C GLY A 65 2.67 5.82 -25.67
N LYS A 66 3.66 5.57 -24.81
CA LYS A 66 4.20 4.23 -24.55
C LYS A 66 3.43 3.44 -23.49
N GLU A 67 2.98 4.12 -22.45
CA GLU A 67 2.42 3.48 -21.26
C GLU A 67 0.90 3.28 -21.32
N THR A 68 0.16 4.15 -22.05
CA THR A 68 -1.30 4.13 -22.02
C THR A 68 -1.92 3.21 -23.06
N ALA A 69 -3.09 2.69 -22.74
CA ALA A 69 -3.92 1.98 -23.71
C ALA A 69 -5.42 2.23 -23.45
N GLY A 70 -6.19 2.45 -24.53
CA GLY A 70 -7.65 2.60 -24.44
C GLY A 70 -8.14 3.96 -23.95
N CYS A 71 -7.27 4.97 -23.85
CA CYS A 71 -7.63 6.35 -23.56
C CYS A 71 -7.16 7.30 -24.65
N GLU A 72 -7.82 8.46 -24.76
CA GLU A 72 -7.40 9.58 -25.60
C GLU A 72 -6.43 10.45 -24.79
N ILE A 73 -5.19 10.62 -25.27
CA ILE A 73 -4.21 11.51 -24.64
C ILE A 73 -4.57 12.95 -25.04
N TYR A 74 -4.83 13.79 -24.03
CA TYR A 74 -5.15 15.19 -24.22
C TYR A 74 -4.07 16.05 -23.56
N LEU A 75 -3.24 16.71 -24.40
CA LEU A 75 -2.22 17.63 -23.92
C LEU A 75 -2.89 18.95 -23.53
N ARG A 76 -2.79 19.30 -22.25
CA ARG A 76 -3.40 20.52 -21.73
C ARG A 76 -2.73 21.77 -22.30
N PRO A 77 -3.50 22.67 -22.92
CA PRO A 77 -2.97 23.95 -23.37
C PRO A 77 -2.84 24.97 -22.24
N ASN A 78 -3.59 24.75 -21.14
CA ASN A 78 -3.74 25.66 -20.00
C ASN A 78 -3.69 24.87 -18.67
N THR A 79 -4.46 25.31 -17.67
CA THR A 79 -4.62 24.61 -16.39
C THR A 79 -5.40 23.30 -16.56
N MET A 80 -5.23 22.36 -15.64
CA MET A 80 -6.03 21.13 -15.61
C MET A 80 -7.52 21.42 -15.52
N VAL A 81 -7.90 22.39 -14.68
CA VAL A 81 -9.29 22.83 -14.48
C VAL A 81 -9.91 23.25 -15.82
N ASN A 82 -9.30 24.18 -16.55
CA ASN A 82 -9.83 24.63 -17.83
C ASN A 82 -9.88 23.50 -18.86
N THR A 83 -8.90 22.60 -18.84
CA THR A 83 -8.89 21.43 -19.74
C THR A 83 -10.06 20.48 -19.46
N VAL A 84 -10.39 20.24 -18.19
CA VAL A 84 -11.59 19.46 -17.82
C VAL A 84 -12.87 20.17 -18.27
N VAL A 85 -12.97 21.49 -18.06
CA VAL A 85 -14.12 22.29 -18.53
C VAL A 85 -14.32 22.15 -20.02
N ASP A 86 -13.25 22.30 -20.83
CA ASP A 86 -13.28 22.19 -22.29
C ASP A 86 -13.73 20.81 -22.76
N LEU A 87 -13.25 19.74 -22.07
CA LEU A 87 -13.66 18.37 -22.37
C LEU A 87 -15.11 18.10 -21.98
N LEU A 88 -15.58 18.63 -20.85
CA LEU A 88 -16.99 18.52 -20.44
C LEU A 88 -17.92 19.24 -21.42
N ALA A 89 -17.51 20.39 -21.95
CA ALA A 89 -18.27 21.11 -23.01
C ALA A 89 -18.44 20.28 -24.29
N LYS A 90 -17.45 19.44 -24.63
CA LYS A 90 -17.49 18.46 -25.73
C LYS A 90 -18.30 17.21 -25.39
N ASN A 91 -18.47 16.89 -24.11
CA ASN A 91 -19.16 15.69 -23.61
C ASN A 91 -20.45 16.05 -22.84
N LYS A 92 -21.40 16.73 -23.52
CA LYS A 92 -22.64 17.26 -22.94
C LYS A 92 -23.56 16.24 -22.25
N SER A 93 -23.29 14.94 -22.38
CA SER A 93 -23.98 13.87 -21.67
C SER A 93 -23.57 13.74 -20.20
N VAL A 94 -22.43 14.33 -19.80
CA VAL A 94 -22.00 14.36 -18.39
C VAL A 94 -22.76 15.48 -17.69
N LYS A 95 -23.62 15.12 -16.72
CA LYS A 95 -24.41 16.04 -15.91
C LYS A 95 -24.02 16.03 -14.44
N ALA A 96 -23.53 14.87 -13.96
CA ALA A 96 -23.01 14.69 -12.63
C ALA A 96 -21.78 13.78 -12.73
N ALA A 97 -20.73 14.10 -11.99
CA ALA A 97 -19.47 13.37 -12.01
C ALA A 97 -18.95 13.12 -10.58
N ALA A 98 -18.31 11.97 -10.38
CA ALA A 98 -17.55 11.67 -9.18
C ALA A 98 -16.21 12.42 -9.16
N VAL A 99 -15.78 12.78 -7.96
CA VAL A 99 -14.40 13.17 -7.65
C VAL A 99 -13.96 12.44 -6.40
N GLU A 100 -12.66 12.28 -6.22
CA GLU A 100 -12.04 11.79 -5.00
C GLU A 100 -12.32 12.78 -3.85
N SER A 101 -12.49 12.29 -2.62
CA SER A 101 -12.74 13.17 -1.46
C SER A 101 -11.59 14.13 -1.16
N ASN A 102 -10.35 13.76 -1.56
CA ASN A 102 -9.17 14.61 -1.48
C ASN A 102 -8.98 15.53 -2.70
N PHE A 103 -9.91 15.51 -3.67
CA PHE A 103 -9.87 16.43 -4.81
C PHE A 103 -9.93 17.87 -4.31
N PRO A 104 -9.06 18.78 -4.80
CA PRO A 104 -9.03 20.16 -4.31
C PRO A 104 -10.39 20.83 -4.45
N TYR A 105 -10.98 21.23 -3.31
CA TYR A 105 -12.34 21.81 -3.26
C TYR A 105 -12.51 23.00 -4.19
N GLY A 106 -11.51 23.91 -4.25
CA GLY A 106 -11.56 25.06 -5.17
C GLY A 106 -11.64 24.64 -6.63
N ASN A 107 -10.93 23.58 -7.03
CA ASN A 107 -10.98 23.07 -8.39
C ASN A 107 -12.37 22.49 -8.73
N ALA A 108 -12.97 21.76 -7.77
CA ALA A 108 -14.30 21.21 -7.98
C ALA A 108 -15.36 22.29 -8.19
N ILE A 109 -15.32 23.36 -7.39
CA ILE A 109 -16.22 24.52 -7.54
C ILE A 109 -15.98 25.20 -8.90
N GLU A 110 -14.73 25.53 -9.22
CA GLU A 110 -14.40 26.24 -10.46
C GLU A 110 -14.85 25.46 -11.71
N ILE A 111 -14.61 24.13 -11.72
CA ILE A 111 -15.07 23.28 -12.83
C ILE A 111 -16.59 23.24 -12.88
N SER A 112 -17.27 23.10 -11.73
CA SER A 112 -18.73 23.07 -11.65
C SER A 112 -19.35 24.35 -12.17
N ASP A 113 -18.88 25.51 -11.72
CA ASP A 113 -19.40 26.81 -12.12
C ASP A 113 -19.22 27.06 -13.62
N LYS A 114 -18.07 26.71 -14.20
CA LYS A 114 -17.76 26.91 -15.61
C LYS A 114 -18.44 25.90 -16.54
N SER A 115 -18.63 24.65 -16.09
CA SER A 115 -19.16 23.58 -16.94
C SER A 115 -20.66 23.29 -16.75
N GLY A 116 -21.24 23.70 -15.63
CA GLY A 116 -22.58 23.33 -15.21
C GLY A 116 -22.73 21.86 -14.79
N VAL A 117 -21.63 21.13 -14.63
CA VAL A 117 -21.62 19.72 -14.17
C VAL A 117 -21.52 19.70 -12.65
N ARG A 118 -22.42 18.97 -11.99
CA ARG A 118 -22.38 18.78 -10.55
C ARG A 118 -21.29 17.75 -10.20
N PHE A 119 -20.35 18.12 -9.33
CA PHE A 119 -19.35 17.21 -8.77
C PHE A 119 -19.76 16.72 -7.38
N THR A 120 -19.54 15.43 -7.14
CA THR A 120 -19.87 14.77 -5.85
C THR A 120 -18.68 13.94 -5.43
N PRO A 121 -18.13 14.13 -4.22
CA PRO A 121 -17.15 13.19 -3.66
C PRO A 121 -17.78 11.80 -3.57
N CYS A 122 -17.08 10.79 -4.09
CA CYS A 122 -17.57 9.41 -4.13
C CYS A 122 -16.40 8.42 -4.19
N ASP A 123 -15.67 8.27 -3.07
CA ASP A 123 -14.47 7.42 -2.99
C ASP A 123 -14.75 5.98 -3.37
N LYS A 124 -15.94 5.49 -3.13
CA LYS A 124 -16.39 4.16 -3.53
C LYS A 124 -16.11 3.85 -5.01
N VAL A 125 -16.26 4.83 -5.90
CA VAL A 125 -16.00 4.69 -7.35
C VAL A 125 -14.51 4.50 -7.66
N PHE A 126 -13.64 4.98 -6.79
CA PHE A 126 -12.19 4.96 -6.97
C PHE A 126 -11.52 3.82 -6.21
N GLU A 127 -11.97 3.52 -4.99
CA GLU A 127 -11.35 2.57 -4.06
C GLU A 127 -11.85 1.13 -4.27
N GLN A 128 -13.17 0.91 -4.33
CA GLN A 128 -13.71 -0.45 -4.45
C GLN A 128 -13.22 -1.21 -5.69
N PRO A 129 -13.07 -0.58 -6.89
CA PRO A 129 -12.53 -1.29 -8.04
C PRO A 129 -11.08 -1.78 -7.83
N ARG A 130 -10.30 -1.08 -6.98
CA ARG A 130 -8.90 -1.38 -6.66
C ARG A 130 -8.75 -2.39 -5.52
N ALA A 131 -9.79 -2.57 -4.68
CA ALA A 131 -9.74 -3.49 -3.55
C ALA A 131 -9.48 -4.94 -4.01
N ILE A 132 -10.11 -5.37 -5.11
CA ILE A 132 -9.91 -6.70 -5.71
C ILE A 132 -8.87 -6.59 -6.83
N LYS A 133 -7.68 -7.10 -6.57
CA LYS A 133 -6.54 -7.05 -7.47
C LYS A 133 -6.70 -8.02 -8.64
N ASP A 134 -6.41 -7.57 -9.85
CA ASP A 134 -6.32 -8.45 -11.01
C ASP A 134 -4.97 -9.22 -11.06
N ASP A 135 -4.83 -10.18 -11.98
CA ASP A 135 -3.64 -11.03 -12.09
C ASP A 135 -2.36 -10.23 -12.36
N TYR A 136 -2.45 -9.13 -13.10
CA TYR A 136 -1.30 -8.25 -13.36
C TYR A 136 -0.87 -7.55 -12.06
N GLU A 137 -1.80 -6.97 -11.31
CA GLU A 137 -1.54 -6.33 -10.01
C GLU A 137 -0.90 -7.31 -9.04
N ILE A 138 -1.49 -8.51 -8.92
CA ILE A 138 -0.95 -9.58 -8.07
C ILE A 138 0.47 -9.99 -8.51
N SER A 139 0.74 -10.03 -9.80
CA SER A 139 2.09 -10.36 -10.30
C SER A 139 3.12 -9.28 -9.96
N CYS A 140 2.74 -8.00 -10.04
CA CYS A 140 3.59 -6.88 -9.67
C CYS A 140 3.87 -6.85 -8.16
N ILE A 141 2.84 -7.05 -7.33
CA ILE A 141 2.97 -7.12 -5.86
C ILE A 141 3.89 -8.29 -5.46
N LYS A 142 3.71 -9.48 -6.03
CA LYS A 142 4.62 -10.62 -5.79
C LYS A 142 6.07 -10.32 -6.17
N LYS A 143 6.28 -9.58 -7.26
CA LYS A 143 7.61 -9.17 -7.67
C LYS A 143 8.20 -8.17 -6.69
N ALA A 144 7.43 -7.18 -6.24
CA ALA A 144 7.82 -6.22 -5.20
C ALA A 144 8.21 -6.95 -3.91
N ALA A 145 7.36 -7.87 -3.40
CA ALA A 145 7.64 -8.70 -2.23
C ALA A 145 8.92 -9.53 -2.36
N SER A 146 9.16 -10.11 -3.54
CA SER A 146 10.40 -10.85 -3.82
C SER A 146 11.64 -9.95 -3.80
N ILE A 147 11.52 -8.72 -4.27
CA ILE A 147 12.61 -7.72 -4.23
C ILE A 147 12.87 -7.30 -2.79
N SER A 148 11.84 -7.00 -2.00
CA SER A 148 11.98 -6.64 -0.59
C SER A 148 12.72 -7.72 0.20
N ASN A 149 12.31 -8.99 0.05
CA ASN A 149 13.00 -10.11 0.73
C ASN A 149 14.49 -10.23 0.34
N LYS A 150 14.84 -10.03 -0.94
CA LYS A 150 16.23 -10.08 -1.39
C LYS A 150 17.04 -8.89 -0.89
N ALA A 151 16.44 -7.69 -0.90
CA ALA A 151 17.09 -6.48 -0.42
C ALA A 151 17.39 -6.58 1.08
N LEU A 152 16.45 -7.09 1.89
CA LEU A 152 16.69 -7.33 3.30
C LEU A 152 17.84 -8.33 3.52
N ALA A 153 17.88 -9.41 2.78
CA ALA A 153 18.96 -10.41 2.91
C ALA A 153 20.33 -9.77 2.61
N GLY A 154 20.45 -8.98 1.52
CA GLY A 154 21.69 -8.27 1.19
C GLY A 154 22.08 -7.23 2.25
N ALA A 155 21.10 -6.47 2.78
CA ALA A 155 21.37 -5.49 3.83
C ALA A 155 21.82 -6.14 5.16
N LEU A 156 21.25 -7.30 5.51
CA LEU A 156 21.65 -8.05 6.72
C LEU A 156 23.07 -8.65 6.59
N GLU A 157 23.49 -9.08 5.40
CA GLU A 157 24.85 -9.59 5.18
C GLU A 157 25.94 -8.52 5.39
N ALA A 158 25.60 -7.25 5.18
CA ALA A 158 26.52 -6.13 5.37
C ALA A 158 26.39 -5.46 6.75
N LEU A 159 25.52 -5.98 7.61
CA LEU A 159 25.30 -5.42 8.95
C LEU A 159 26.59 -5.52 9.79
N ALA A 160 26.98 -4.43 10.43
CA ALA A 160 28.22 -4.38 11.21
C ALA A 160 28.06 -3.57 12.51
N PRO A 161 28.84 -3.90 13.58
CA PRO A 161 28.85 -3.12 14.81
C PRO A 161 29.18 -1.66 14.54
N GLY A 162 28.41 -0.76 15.14
CA GLY A 162 28.60 0.68 14.99
C GLY A 162 27.96 1.30 13.75
N MET A 163 27.34 0.51 12.87
CA MET A 163 26.52 1.00 11.76
C MET A 163 25.35 1.84 12.28
N MET A 164 25.08 2.99 11.67
CA MET A 164 23.93 3.83 12.03
C MET A 164 22.63 3.31 11.41
N GLU A 165 21.49 3.64 12.02
CA GLU A 165 20.16 3.34 11.44
C GLU A 165 20.02 3.91 10.02
N THR A 166 20.49 5.15 9.82
CA THR A 166 20.51 5.80 8.49
C THR A 166 21.42 5.10 7.48
N GLU A 167 22.51 4.49 7.91
CA GLU A 167 23.41 3.73 7.02
C GLU A 167 22.76 2.42 6.62
N PHE A 168 22.13 1.71 7.56
CA PHE A 168 21.36 0.49 7.27
C PHE A 168 20.18 0.76 6.33
N THR A 169 19.43 1.84 6.58
CA THR A 169 18.33 2.29 5.71
C THR A 169 18.82 2.56 4.29
N ALA A 170 19.91 3.33 4.15
CA ALA A 170 20.48 3.64 2.83
C ALA A 170 20.92 2.38 2.07
N LEU A 171 21.52 1.42 2.78
CA LEU A 171 21.93 0.14 2.21
C LEU A 171 20.72 -0.68 1.74
N LEU A 172 19.69 -0.78 2.55
CA LEU A 172 18.45 -1.51 2.21
C LEU A 172 17.77 -0.90 0.97
N GLU A 173 17.67 0.42 0.91
CA GLU A 173 17.11 1.13 -0.24
C GLU A 173 18.00 0.98 -1.50
N TYR A 174 19.31 0.99 -1.32
CA TYR A 174 20.26 0.70 -2.41
C TYR A 174 20.05 -0.71 -2.99
N GLU A 175 19.90 -1.71 -2.15
CA GLU A 175 19.63 -3.09 -2.60
C GLU A 175 18.31 -3.18 -3.39
N MET A 176 17.25 -2.50 -2.95
CA MET A 176 16.00 -2.42 -3.71
C MET A 176 16.22 -1.79 -5.09
N MET A 177 16.98 -0.68 -5.16
CA MET A 177 17.29 0.01 -6.42
C MET A 177 18.14 -0.85 -7.36
N MET A 178 19.11 -1.59 -6.85
CA MET A 178 19.94 -2.52 -7.64
C MET A 178 19.10 -3.67 -8.23
N LEU A 179 17.99 -4.04 -7.58
CA LEU A 179 17.03 -5.01 -8.05
C LEU A 179 15.94 -4.40 -8.98
N GLY A 180 16.06 -3.11 -9.29
CA GLY A 180 15.20 -2.37 -10.23
C GLY A 180 13.88 -1.88 -9.65
N ALA A 181 13.78 -1.75 -8.32
CA ALA A 181 12.62 -1.20 -7.63
C ALA A 181 12.99 0.11 -6.90
N HIS A 182 11.97 0.83 -6.46
CA HIS A 182 12.11 1.95 -5.53
C HIS A 182 11.52 1.56 -4.17
N ARG A 183 11.77 2.35 -3.12
CA ARG A 183 11.04 2.19 -1.86
C ARG A 183 9.56 2.50 -2.06
N ALA A 184 8.70 1.73 -1.41
CA ALA A 184 7.25 1.95 -1.42
C ALA A 184 6.82 3.11 -0.50
N PHE A 185 7.54 3.27 0.62
CA PHE A 185 7.35 4.30 1.63
C PHE A 185 8.68 4.61 2.35
N GLU A 186 8.65 5.56 3.29
CA GLU A 186 9.81 5.90 4.11
C GLU A 186 10.17 4.71 5.02
N THR A 187 11.35 4.12 4.79
CA THR A 187 11.83 2.96 5.55
C THR A 187 11.94 3.29 7.04
N ILE A 188 11.37 2.45 7.89
CA ILE A 188 11.55 2.49 9.34
C ILE A 188 12.63 1.47 9.70
N ALA A 189 13.75 1.90 10.25
CA ALA A 189 14.78 1.02 10.76
C ALA A 189 15.23 1.50 12.14
N CYS A 190 15.02 0.65 13.14
CA CYS A 190 15.26 0.99 14.54
C CYS A 190 16.20 -0.01 15.18
N PHE A 191 17.13 0.50 16.00
CA PHE A 191 18.00 -0.33 16.83
C PHE A 191 17.63 -0.16 18.31
N GLY A 192 17.50 -1.27 19.06
CA GLY A 192 17.19 -1.29 20.48
C GLY A 192 15.91 -0.52 20.84
N ALA A 193 16.02 0.44 21.76
CA ALA A 193 14.88 1.18 22.30
C ALA A 193 14.10 2.00 21.26
N GLY A 194 14.71 2.39 20.13
CA GLY A 194 14.01 3.08 19.03
C GLY A 194 12.84 2.28 18.48
N GLY A 195 12.90 0.95 18.54
CA GLY A 195 11.82 0.08 18.10
C GLY A 195 10.50 0.24 18.90
N SER A 196 10.54 0.86 20.09
CA SER A 196 9.31 1.15 20.85
C SER A 196 8.45 2.26 20.26
N GLU A 197 8.95 2.96 19.24
CA GLU A 197 8.24 3.99 18.49
C GLU A 197 7.75 3.41 17.15
N PRO A 198 6.44 3.10 16.97
CA PRO A 198 5.96 2.42 15.76
C PRO A 198 6.29 3.12 14.44
N HIS A 199 6.38 4.47 14.45
CA HIS A 199 6.73 5.31 13.31
C HIS A 199 8.10 5.99 13.50
N HIS A 200 9.08 5.23 14.02
CA HIS A 200 10.43 5.73 14.23
C HIS A 200 11.06 6.25 12.93
N ILE A 201 11.78 7.36 13.04
CA ILE A 201 12.56 7.90 11.92
C ILE A 201 14.02 7.49 12.12
N PRO A 202 14.63 6.76 11.16
CA PRO A 202 16.01 6.31 11.27
C PRO A 202 17.00 7.47 11.56
N GLY A 203 17.79 7.30 12.60
CA GLY A 203 18.68 8.34 13.09
C GLY A 203 20.17 7.95 13.08
N LYS A 204 20.96 8.64 13.93
CA LYS A 204 22.39 8.39 14.12
C LYS A 204 22.69 7.36 15.21
N ARG A 205 21.66 6.68 15.75
CA ARG A 205 21.88 5.59 16.70
C ARG A 205 22.70 4.50 16.03
N LYS A 206 23.71 4.03 16.75
CA LYS A 206 24.64 3.01 16.26
C LYS A 206 24.24 1.65 16.82
N LEU A 207 24.29 0.64 15.95
CA LEU A 207 24.07 -0.74 16.29
C LEU A 207 25.10 -1.21 17.33
N ARG A 208 24.62 -1.88 18.37
CA ARG A 208 25.43 -2.45 19.46
C ARG A 208 25.16 -3.94 19.57
N ARG A 209 26.11 -4.65 20.13
CA ARG A 209 25.92 -6.04 20.54
C ARG A 209 24.75 -6.14 21.52
N ASN A 210 23.90 -7.16 21.35
CA ASN A 210 22.67 -7.40 22.10
C ASN A 210 21.56 -6.36 21.89
N ASP A 211 21.64 -5.55 20.84
CA ASP A 211 20.48 -4.76 20.37
C ASP A 211 19.43 -5.67 19.73
N CYS A 212 18.21 -5.20 19.68
CA CYS A 212 17.19 -5.67 18.75
C CYS A 212 17.11 -4.73 17.55
N ILE A 213 16.66 -5.26 16.43
CA ILE A 213 16.39 -4.51 15.20
C ILE A 213 14.93 -4.71 14.86
N LEU A 214 14.22 -3.62 14.57
CA LEU A 214 12.95 -3.65 13.87
C LEU A 214 13.15 -2.90 12.56
N VAL A 215 12.83 -3.53 11.45
CA VAL A 215 12.86 -2.91 10.13
C VAL A 215 11.50 -3.12 9.45
N ASP A 216 10.89 -2.00 9.05
CA ASP A 216 9.63 -1.96 8.31
C ASP A 216 9.88 -1.19 7.02
N PHE A 217 9.65 -1.85 5.88
CA PHE A 217 10.04 -1.38 4.57
C PHE A 217 9.29 -2.12 3.47
N GLY A 218 9.26 -1.54 2.30
CA GLY A 218 8.68 -2.16 1.13
C GLY A 218 9.30 -1.67 -0.17
N ALA A 219 9.35 -2.55 -1.17
CA ALA A 219 9.71 -2.20 -2.53
C ALA A 219 8.47 -1.82 -3.35
N ALA A 220 8.63 -0.91 -4.30
CA ALA A 220 7.64 -0.59 -5.33
C ALA A 220 8.15 -1.04 -6.71
N TRP A 221 7.44 -1.98 -7.33
CA TRP A 221 7.73 -2.50 -8.67
C TRP A 221 6.58 -2.19 -9.62
N GLU A 222 6.85 -1.53 -10.75
CA GLU A 222 5.83 -1.06 -11.70
C GLU A 222 4.72 -0.22 -11.04
N GLY A 223 5.08 0.47 -9.93
CA GLY A 223 4.18 1.29 -9.12
C GLY A 223 3.43 0.54 -8.02
N TYR A 224 3.49 -0.79 -7.99
CA TYR A 224 2.84 -1.60 -6.94
C TYR A 224 3.77 -1.84 -5.77
N CYS A 225 3.26 -1.64 -4.57
CA CYS A 225 3.97 -1.77 -3.30
C CYS A 225 4.04 -3.23 -2.83
N SER A 226 5.01 -3.52 -1.96
CA SER A 226 4.96 -4.55 -0.93
C SER A 226 5.18 -3.91 0.43
N ASP A 227 4.85 -4.62 1.49
CA ASP A 227 4.97 -4.16 2.87
C ASP A 227 5.48 -5.29 3.77
N ILE A 228 6.58 -5.05 4.48
CA ILE A 228 7.21 -6.10 5.29
C ILE A 228 7.83 -5.50 6.54
N THR A 229 7.41 -5.99 7.69
CA THR A 229 8.16 -5.74 8.94
C THR A 229 8.82 -7.01 9.44
N ARG A 230 10.09 -6.90 9.84
CA ARG A 230 10.86 -7.96 10.50
C ARG A 230 11.53 -7.43 11.76
N SER A 231 11.60 -8.31 12.75
CA SER A 231 12.30 -8.05 14.02
C SER A 231 13.37 -9.11 14.25
N PHE A 232 14.55 -8.66 14.67
CA PHE A 232 15.74 -9.50 14.88
C PHE A 232 16.36 -9.21 16.24
N ALA A 233 17.18 -10.15 16.72
CA ALA A 233 18.10 -9.91 17.83
C ALA A 233 19.55 -9.96 17.33
N VAL A 234 20.44 -9.21 17.95
CA VAL A 234 21.87 -9.17 17.61
C VAL A 234 22.67 -9.83 18.71
N GLY A 235 23.36 -10.92 18.39
CA GLY A 235 24.20 -11.69 19.30
C GLY A 235 23.41 -12.45 20.38
N SER A 236 22.53 -11.79 21.13
CA SER A 236 21.66 -12.46 22.10
C SER A 236 20.37 -11.67 22.35
N ALA A 237 19.31 -12.35 22.74
CA ALA A 237 18.03 -11.78 23.10
C ALA A 237 17.73 -11.96 24.59
N SER A 238 17.14 -10.96 25.24
CA SER A 238 16.61 -11.13 26.58
C SER A 238 15.39 -12.06 26.59
N LYS A 239 15.15 -12.72 27.75
CA LYS A 239 13.94 -13.54 27.88
C LYS A 239 12.66 -12.76 27.58
N LYS A 240 12.56 -11.52 28.05
CA LYS A 240 11.41 -10.63 27.80
C LYS A 240 11.19 -10.37 26.30
N TYR A 241 12.29 -10.17 25.55
CA TYR A 241 12.23 -9.99 24.09
C TYR A 241 11.76 -11.26 23.39
N CYS A 242 12.30 -12.43 23.79
CA CYS A 242 11.88 -13.71 23.22
C CYS A 242 10.40 -14.00 23.50
N ASP A 243 9.93 -13.77 24.74
CA ASP A 243 8.54 -13.98 25.11
C ASP A 243 7.60 -13.04 24.29
N ALA A 244 8.00 -11.79 24.11
CA ALA A 244 7.26 -10.82 23.29
C ALA A 244 7.27 -11.19 21.80
N TYR A 245 8.41 -11.66 21.27
CA TYR A 245 8.51 -12.11 19.87
C TYR A 245 7.57 -13.29 19.59
N GLU A 246 7.57 -14.31 20.48
CA GLU A 246 6.65 -15.44 20.36
C GLU A 246 5.18 -15.01 20.46
N ALA A 247 4.85 -14.04 21.30
CA ALA A 247 3.50 -13.50 21.41
C ALA A 247 3.07 -12.83 20.07
N VAL A 248 3.92 -11.99 19.47
CA VAL A 248 3.63 -11.32 18.20
C VAL A 248 3.51 -12.33 17.06
N LYS A 249 4.44 -13.30 16.98
CA LYS A 249 4.39 -14.37 15.98
C LYS A 249 3.10 -15.18 16.06
N ASN A 250 2.69 -15.57 17.28
CA ASN A 250 1.45 -16.29 17.49
C ASN A 250 0.21 -15.43 17.19
N ALA A 251 0.26 -14.13 17.47
CA ALA A 251 -0.81 -13.19 17.13
C ALA A 251 -0.98 -13.04 15.62
N GLN A 252 0.14 -12.94 14.87
CA GLN A 252 0.12 -12.92 13.42
C GLN A 252 -0.48 -14.21 12.86
N LYS A 253 -0.01 -15.35 13.37
CA LYS A 253 -0.54 -16.65 12.96
C LYS A 253 -2.04 -16.77 13.22
N ALA A 254 -2.52 -16.36 14.40
CA ALA A 254 -3.93 -16.43 14.75
C ALA A 254 -4.79 -15.55 13.81
N ALA A 255 -4.31 -14.36 13.43
CA ALA A 255 -4.97 -13.52 12.43
C ALA A 255 -5.01 -14.20 11.05
N ILE A 256 -3.88 -14.75 10.58
CA ILE A 256 -3.79 -15.44 9.29
C ILE A 256 -4.71 -16.66 9.23
N ASP A 257 -4.79 -17.43 10.33
CA ASP A 257 -5.63 -18.63 10.41
C ASP A 257 -7.15 -18.34 10.28
N VAL A 258 -7.58 -17.10 10.52
CA VAL A 258 -8.99 -16.64 10.36
C VAL A 258 -9.26 -16.13 8.94
N VAL A 259 -8.22 -15.86 8.15
CA VAL A 259 -8.40 -15.28 6.81
C VAL A 259 -8.96 -16.30 5.85
N GLU A 260 -10.23 -16.11 5.49
CA GLU A 260 -10.90 -16.85 4.43
C GLU A 260 -11.98 -15.96 3.76
N PRO A 261 -12.46 -16.29 2.57
CA PRO A 261 -13.56 -15.55 1.95
C PRO A 261 -14.79 -15.48 2.85
N GLY A 262 -15.33 -14.28 3.05
CA GLY A 262 -16.49 -14.03 3.91
C GLY A 262 -16.17 -13.87 5.39
N ALA A 263 -14.91 -14.04 5.83
CA ALA A 263 -14.53 -13.72 7.19
C ALA A 263 -14.66 -12.22 7.45
N SER A 264 -15.10 -11.84 8.65
CA SER A 264 -15.18 -10.44 9.08
C SER A 264 -13.78 -9.90 9.32
N MET A 265 -13.49 -8.72 8.77
CA MET A 265 -12.21 -8.04 9.01
C MET A 265 -12.00 -7.67 10.49
N ALA A 266 -13.09 -7.44 11.24
CA ALA A 266 -13.04 -7.22 12.67
C ALA A 266 -12.65 -8.49 13.43
N ASP A 267 -13.04 -9.69 12.95
CA ASP A 267 -12.68 -10.94 13.59
C ASP A 267 -11.19 -11.28 13.40
N VAL A 268 -10.61 -10.93 12.25
CA VAL A 268 -9.16 -11.03 12.01
C VAL A 268 -8.38 -10.16 12.98
N ASP A 269 -8.79 -8.89 13.15
CA ASP A 269 -8.21 -7.95 14.12
C ASP A 269 -8.35 -8.49 15.57
N ALA A 270 -9.54 -8.99 15.93
CA ALA A 270 -9.82 -9.53 17.26
C ALA A 270 -8.98 -10.77 17.58
N ALA A 271 -8.77 -11.67 16.62
CA ALA A 271 -7.97 -12.88 16.80
C ALA A 271 -6.52 -12.54 17.17
N SER A 272 -5.92 -11.58 16.47
CA SER A 272 -4.57 -11.10 16.77
C SER A 272 -4.47 -10.48 18.16
N ARG A 273 -5.36 -9.54 18.48
CA ARG A 273 -5.38 -8.82 19.77
C ARG A 273 -5.60 -9.74 20.97
N ALA A 274 -6.43 -10.76 20.79
CA ALA A 274 -6.70 -11.74 21.85
C ALA A 274 -5.44 -12.50 22.29
N VAL A 275 -4.56 -12.86 21.34
CA VAL A 275 -3.29 -13.54 21.63
C VAL A 275 -2.34 -12.61 22.37
N ILE A 276 -2.16 -11.36 21.93
CA ILE A 276 -1.29 -10.39 22.62
C ILE A 276 -1.77 -10.19 24.08
N LYS A 277 -3.07 -9.99 24.27
CA LYS A 277 -3.66 -9.80 25.59
C LYS A 277 -3.48 -11.03 26.49
N ALA A 278 -3.68 -12.23 25.94
CA ALA A 278 -3.48 -13.50 26.68
C ALA A 278 -2.03 -13.74 27.08
N SER A 279 -1.07 -13.20 26.33
CA SER A 279 0.36 -13.29 26.62
C SER A 279 0.81 -12.28 27.70
N GLY A 280 -0.08 -11.45 28.22
CA GLY A 280 0.21 -10.50 29.31
C GLY A 280 0.88 -9.21 28.86
N PHE A 281 0.96 -8.97 27.55
CA PHE A 281 1.47 -7.72 26.99
C PHE A 281 0.34 -6.72 26.68
N GLU A 282 0.69 -5.45 26.60
CA GLU A 282 -0.22 -4.40 26.16
C GLU A 282 -0.53 -4.56 24.67
N VAL A 283 -1.80 -4.41 24.31
CA VAL A 283 -2.25 -4.53 22.93
C VAL A 283 -1.89 -3.24 22.16
N TYR A 284 -1.35 -3.41 20.97
CA TYR A 284 -0.96 -2.31 20.08
C TYR A 284 -2.13 -1.38 19.71
N GLY A 285 -1.79 -0.10 19.45
CA GLY A 285 -2.77 0.97 19.20
C GLY A 285 -3.22 1.13 17.76
N HIS A 286 -2.50 0.55 16.79
CA HIS A 286 -2.82 0.62 15.35
C HIS A 286 -3.76 -0.50 14.90
N GLY A 287 -4.20 -0.50 13.65
CA GLY A 287 -4.94 -1.61 13.03
C GLY A 287 -4.06 -2.86 12.90
N THR A 288 -4.67 -4.03 12.77
CA THR A 288 -3.91 -5.27 12.52
C THR A 288 -3.38 -5.36 11.09
N GLY A 289 -3.83 -4.47 10.19
CA GLY A 289 -3.35 -4.36 8.83
C GLY A 289 -4.30 -3.57 7.92
N HIS A 290 -3.90 -3.43 6.67
CA HIS A 290 -4.59 -2.65 5.66
C HIS A 290 -4.40 -3.26 4.27
N SER A 291 -5.26 -2.90 3.33
CA SER A 291 -5.01 -3.17 1.91
C SER A 291 -3.93 -2.23 1.37
N PHE A 292 -3.28 -2.65 0.32
CA PHE A 292 -2.30 -1.85 -0.42
C PHE A 292 -2.30 -2.26 -1.90
N GLY A 293 -1.54 -1.54 -2.71
CA GLY A 293 -1.42 -1.79 -4.15
C GLY A 293 -0.55 -0.74 -4.80
N LEU A 294 -1.15 0.22 -5.51
CA LEU A 294 -0.45 1.41 -6.02
C LEU A 294 -0.19 2.46 -4.94
N GLU A 295 -0.94 2.42 -3.85
CA GLU A 295 -0.68 3.17 -2.63
C GLU A 295 -0.37 2.19 -1.51
N ILE A 296 0.47 2.62 -0.56
CA ILE A 296 0.82 1.76 0.58
C ILE A 296 -0.36 1.55 1.50
N HIS A 297 -1.24 2.52 1.65
CA HIS A 297 -2.46 2.42 2.42
C HIS A 297 -3.67 2.57 1.50
N GLU A 298 -4.40 1.49 1.29
CA GLU A 298 -5.67 1.45 0.56
C GLU A 298 -6.78 0.85 1.44
N ALA A 299 -8.01 1.19 1.16
CA ALA A 299 -9.15 0.45 1.74
C ALA A 299 -9.22 -0.98 1.14
N PRO A 300 -9.68 -1.99 1.92
CA PRO A 300 -10.16 -1.94 3.29
C PRO A 300 -9.06 -2.11 4.36
N TYR A 301 -9.46 -1.99 5.65
CA TYR A 301 -8.55 -2.04 6.80
C TYR A 301 -9.00 -3.08 7.83
N PHE A 302 -8.07 -3.84 8.41
CA PHE A 302 -8.32 -4.65 9.58
C PHE A 302 -8.36 -3.79 10.84
N SER A 303 -9.52 -3.68 11.46
CA SER A 303 -9.69 -2.95 12.71
C SER A 303 -10.91 -3.45 13.46
N ALA A 304 -10.97 -3.18 14.77
CA ALA A 304 -12.13 -3.50 15.62
C ALA A 304 -13.45 -2.83 15.17
N LYS A 305 -13.38 -1.82 14.30
CA LYS A 305 -14.55 -1.09 13.77
C LYS A 305 -14.86 -1.45 12.32
N ALA A 306 -14.08 -2.34 11.70
CA ALA A 306 -14.32 -2.77 10.33
C ALA A 306 -15.67 -3.44 10.19
N LYS A 307 -16.37 -3.12 9.10
CA LYS A 307 -17.69 -3.70 8.77
C LYS A 307 -17.64 -4.57 7.51
N ASP A 308 -16.49 -4.58 6.87
CA ASP A 308 -16.27 -5.27 5.60
C ASP A 308 -15.92 -6.73 5.84
N PHE A 309 -16.14 -7.52 4.82
CA PHE A 309 -15.81 -8.94 4.77
C PHE A 309 -14.73 -9.19 3.74
N LEU A 310 -13.94 -10.23 3.94
CA LEU A 310 -12.87 -10.61 3.04
C LEU A 310 -13.42 -11.20 1.74
N GLU A 311 -12.82 -10.78 0.62
CA GLU A 311 -13.16 -11.26 -0.72
C GLU A 311 -11.91 -11.80 -1.44
N PRO A 312 -12.04 -12.86 -2.26
CA PRO A 312 -10.93 -13.34 -3.07
C PRO A 312 -10.34 -12.23 -3.96
N GLY A 313 -9.02 -12.19 -4.08
CA GLY A 313 -8.29 -11.16 -4.83
C GLY A 313 -7.91 -9.92 -4.01
N GLN A 314 -8.37 -9.77 -2.78
CA GLN A 314 -7.85 -8.74 -1.88
C GLN A 314 -6.41 -9.07 -1.46
N VAL A 315 -5.57 -8.02 -1.40
CA VAL A 315 -4.22 -8.09 -0.85
C VAL A 315 -4.15 -7.14 0.35
N LEU A 316 -3.71 -7.66 1.51
CA LEU A 316 -3.67 -6.92 2.77
C LEU A 316 -2.40 -7.28 3.55
N THR A 317 -2.03 -6.42 4.50
CA THR A 317 -1.00 -6.71 5.50
C THR A 317 -1.59 -7.39 6.73
N ILE A 318 -0.77 -8.15 7.47
CA ILE A 318 -1.08 -8.60 8.84
C ILE A 318 0.17 -8.33 9.68
N GLU A 319 0.08 -7.33 10.58
CA GLU A 319 1.21 -6.66 11.21
C GLU A 319 1.08 -6.43 12.73
N PRO A 320 0.70 -7.42 13.56
CA PRO A 320 0.65 -7.22 15.00
C PRO A 320 2.00 -6.79 15.56
N GLY A 321 1.98 -6.04 16.67
CA GLY A 321 3.19 -5.60 17.34
C GLY A 321 3.07 -5.53 18.85
N ILE A 322 4.22 -5.48 19.54
CA ILE A 322 4.37 -5.16 20.95
C ILE A 322 5.43 -4.07 21.05
N TYR A 323 5.10 -3.00 21.73
CA TYR A 323 5.98 -1.83 21.88
C TYR A 323 6.15 -1.52 23.36
N ILE A 324 7.38 -1.64 23.88
CA ILE A 324 7.67 -1.39 25.30
C ILE A 324 8.51 -0.13 25.41
N PRO A 325 7.91 0.97 25.87
CA PRO A 325 8.56 2.28 25.88
C PRO A 325 9.95 2.27 26.53
N GLY A 326 10.96 2.76 25.80
CA GLY A 326 12.34 2.84 26.24
C GLY A 326 13.10 1.52 26.28
N GLU A 327 12.48 0.40 25.88
CA GLU A 327 13.15 -0.91 25.83
C GLU A 327 13.29 -1.44 24.39
N PHE A 328 12.19 -1.80 23.75
CA PHE A 328 12.15 -2.34 22.39
C PHE A 328 10.76 -2.32 21.78
N GLY A 329 10.69 -2.52 20.48
CA GLY A 329 9.48 -2.90 19.74
C GLY A 329 9.69 -4.16 18.93
N ILE A 330 8.61 -4.86 18.70
CA ILE A 330 8.53 -6.02 17.81
C ILE A 330 7.29 -5.86 16.95
N ARG A 331 7.45 -5.95 15.65
CA ARG A 331 6.38 -6.11 14.66
C ARG A 331 6.78 -7.22 13.71
N ILE A 332 5.86 -8.08 13.36
CA ILE A 332 6.03 -9.13 12.36
C ILE A 332 4.88 -8.96 11.38
N GLU A 333 5.21 -8.72 10.14
CA GLU A 333 4.25 -8.39 9.10
C GLU A 333 4.47 -9.19 7.85
N ASP A 334 3.40 -9.66 7.27
CA ASP A 334 3.39 -10.25 5.94
C ASP A 334 2.24 -9.72 5.10
N ASP A 335 2.52 -9.56 3.80
CA ASP A 335 1.52 -9.38 2.76
C ASP A 335 0.77 -10.69 2.52
N ILE A 336 -0.55 -10.64 2.53
CA ILE A 336 -1.40 -11.79 2.22
C ILE A 336 -2.28 -11.51 1.01
N LEU A 337 -2.52 -12.53 0.21
CA LEU A 337 -3.54 -12.57 -0.85
C LEU A 337 -4.68 -13.47 -0.39
N VAL A 338 -5.89 -12.94 -0.31
CA VAL A 338 -7.10 -13.75 -0.09
C VAL A 338 -7.37 -14.58 -1.34
N THR A 339 -7.51 -15.89 -1.17
CA THR A 339 -7.78 -16.86 -2.24
C THR A 339 -9.23 -17.37 -2.15
N GLU A 340 -9.65 -18.24 -3.06
CA GLU A 340 -10.99 -18.85 -3.02
C GLU A 340 -11.26 -19.72 -1.76
N SER A 341 -10.22 -20.11 -1.01
CA SER A 341 -10.34 -21.05 0.11
C SER A 341 -9.46 -20.75 1.32
N GLY A 342 -9.06 -19.49 1.51
CA GLY A 342 -8.15 -19.06 2.58
C GLY A 342 -7.24 -17.95 2.11
N CYS A 343 -5.97 -17.94 2.51
CA CYS A 343 -5.02 -16.94 2.05
C CYS A 343 -3.67 -17.55 1.64
N ARG A 344 -2.88 -16.73 0.94
CA ARG A 344 -1.48 -17.01 0.59
C ARG A 344 -0.61 -15.86 1.03
N ILE A 345 0.44 -16.17 1.81
CA ILE A 345 1.47 -15.21 2.18
C ILE A 345 2.34 -14.93 0.93
N LEU A 346 2.52 -13.66 0.59
CA LEU A 346 3.30 -13.18 -0.56
C LEU A 346 4.75 -12.85 -0.18
N THR A 347 4.98 -12.40 1.04
CA THR A 347 6.27 -11.92 1.59
C THR A 347 7.04 -12.96 2.38
N ARG A 348 6.59 -14.23 2.35
CA ARG A 348 7.23 -15.32 3.08
C ARG A 348 8.70 -15.45 2.66
N SER A 349 9.62 -15.12 3.58
CA SER A 349 11.04 -15.41 3.38
C SER A 349 11.28 -16.92 3.51
N ALA A 350 12.33 -17.42 2.85
CA ALA A 350 12.74 -18.82 2.97
C ALA A 350 13.32 -19.16 4.35
N LYS A 351 13.47 -18.16 5.24
CA LYS A 351 14.08 -18.30 6.57
C LYS A 351 13.05 -18.65 7.66
N SER A 352 13.57 -19.21 8.71
CA SER A 352 12.89 -19.81 9.88
C SER A 352 11.72 -19.00 10.43
N PRO A 353 10.64 -19.67 10.90
CA PRO A 353 9.59 -19.05 11.71
C PRO A 353 10.06 -18.69 13.14
N GLU A 354 11.33 -18.89 13.47
CA GLU A 354 11.90 -18.58 14.78
C GLU A 354 12.60 -17.21 14.77
N LEU A 355 12.79 -16.64 15.96
CA LEU A 355 13.57 -15.41 16.14
C LEU A 355 14.96 -15.56 15.51
N GLU A 356 15.26 -14.77 14.50
CA GLU A 356 16.56 -14.78 13.86
C GLU A 356 17.56 -13.97 14.72
N ILE A 357 18.64 -14.62 15.13
CA ILE A 357 19.76 -13.97 15.81
C ILE A 357 20.84 -13.69 14.78
N VAL A 358 21.10 -12.42 14.57
CA VAL A 358 22.15 -11.96 13.66
C VAL A 358 23.48 -11.94 14.42
N GLU A 359 24.45 -12.68 13.93
CA GLU A 359 25.82 -12.63 14.43
C GLU A 359 26.56 -11.45 13.75
N LEU A 360 27.33 -10.67 14.53
CA LEU A 360 28.10 -9.52 14.04
C LEU A 360 29.60 -9.81 14.07
#